data_c670a4ef3cb1dbc8c1f7b3704a50fa51
#
_entry.id   c670a4ef3cb1dbc8c1f7b3704a50fa51
#
_cell.length_a   1.000
_cell.length_b   1.000
_cell.length_c   1.000
_cell.angle_alpha   90.00
_cell.angle_beta   90.00
_cell.angle_gamma   90.00
#
_symmetry.space_group_name_H-M   'P 1'
#
loop_
_entity.id
_entity.type
_entity.pdbx_description
1 polymer ?
#
loop_
_entity_poly.entity_id
_entity_poly.type
_entity_poly.pdbx_seq_one_letter_code
_entity_poly.pdbx_strand_id
1 'polypeptide(L)'
;YRRIAPGYEVYSKMGLYERRLDNFDERALIENTQVPGMCVNCHTSCKTNPDNYVFHIRGDHGGTLFKTGQKTEILKAKNDSIKGSMVYPYWHPSGKYCTFSTNMTRQGFHMVKDERVEVFDLSSDIFVYDVEKHELIVDTLLSTKLYSENSPVFSADGRTLYYITSLQQDYPLYYKDQKYNLCRIAFDPATGRYGEKA
;
A
#
# COMPACT_ATOMS: atom_id res chain seq x y z
N TYR A 1 -14.72 4.22 0.72
CA TYR A 1 -14.60 3.22 1.81
C TYR A 1 -14.67 1.80 1.27
N ARG A 2 -14.12 0.87 2.03
CA ARG A 2 -14.22 -0.57 1.74
C ARG A 2 -15.40 -1.16 2.50
N ARG A 3 -16.29 -1.83 1.78
CA ARG A 3 -17.40 -2.58 2.34
C ARG A 3 -17.05 -4.06 2.36
N ILE A 4 -17.20 -4.68 3.52
CA ILE A 4 -16.96 -6.10 3.74
C ILE A 4 -18.25 -6.67 4.33
N ALA A 5 -18.78 -7.73 3.72
CA ALA A 5 -19.93 -8.41 4.29
C ALA A 5 -19.56 -9.05 5.63
N PRO A 6 -20.46 -9.11 6.61
CA PRO A 6 -20.20 -9.77 7.88
C PRO A 6 -19.99 -11.28 7.67
N GLY A 7 -19.09 -11.85 8.45
CA GLY A 7 -18.69 -13.25 8.38
C GLY A 7 -17.52 -13.53 7.44
N TYR A 8 -16.65 -14.43 7.85
CA TYR A 8 -15.44 -14.78 7.08
C TYR A 8 -15.74 -15.56 5.81
N GLU A 9 -16.81 -16.32 5.80
CA GLU A 9 -17.28 -17.14 4.67
C GLU A 9 -17.73 -16.33 3.46
N VAL A 10 -18.01 -15.04 3.65
CA VAL A 10 -18.39 -14.12 2.58
C VAL A 10 -17.29 -13.11 2.25
N TYR A 11 -16.05 -13.43 2.60
CA TYR A 11 -14.88 -12.58 2.35
C TYR A 11 -14.69 -12.21 0.86
N SER A 12 -15.18 -13.05 -0.04
CA SER A 12 -15.20 -12.77 -1.48
C SER A 12 -16.17 -11.66 -1.90
N LYS A 13 -17.13 -11.30 -1.02
CA LYS A 13 -18.11 -10.23 -1.29
C LYS A 13 -17.70 -8.93 -0.65
N MET A 14 -16.60 -8.38 -1.11
CA MET A 14 -16.12 -7.06 -0.70
C MET A 14 -15.93 -6.15 -1.90
N GLY A 15 -15.90 -4.86 -1.65
CA GLY A 15 -15.66 -3.86 -2.68
C GLY A 15 -15.28 -2.51 -2.12
N LEU A 16 -14.89 -1.62 -3.01
CA LEU A 16 -14.72 -0.21 -2.73
C LEU A 16 -15.94 0.55 -3.23
N TYR A 17 -16.44 1.41 -2.39
CA TYR A 17 -17.64 2.20 -2.63
C TYR A 17 -17.39 3.66 -2.35
N GLU A 18 -18.12 4.51 -3.04
CA GLU A 18 -18.24 5.93 -2.71
C GLU A 18 -19.67 6.25 -2.27
N ARG A 19 -19.79 7.26 -1.44
CA ARG A 19 -21.08 7.77 -0.97
C ARG A 19 -20.99 9.28 -0.80
N ARG A 20 -22.05 9.96 -1.15
CA ARG A 20 -22.22 11.36 -0.80
C ARG A 20 -22.66 11.50 0.66
N LEU A 21 -22.28 12.59 1.31
CA LEU A 21 -22.65 12.84 2.71
C LEU A 21 -24.03 13.53 2.83
N ASP A 22 -24.52 14.08 1.72
CA ASP A 22 -25.79 14.82 1.65
C ASP A 22 -27.00 13.95 1.28
N ASN A 23 -26.77 12.68 0.98
CA ASN A 23 -27.82 11.71 0.68
C ASN A 23 -27.40 10.28 1.08
N PHE A 24 -28.24 9.31 0.77
CA PHE A 24 -27.99 7.90 1.07
C PHE A 24 -27.51 7.08 -0.14
N ASP A 25 -27.29 7.74 -1.28
CA ASP A 25 -26.86 7.05 -2.49
C ASP A 25 -25.45 6.49 -2.30
N GLU A 26 -25.31 5.22 -2.69
CA GLU A 26 -24.06 4.49 -2.64
C GLU A 26 -23.74 3.95 -4.04
N ARG A 27 -22.51 4.12 -4.48
CA ARG A 27 -22.05 3.60 -5.76
C ARG A 27 -20.82 2.72 -5.57
N ALA A 28 -20.85 1.52 -6.13
CA ALA A 28 -19.67 0.67 -6.19
C ALA A 28 -18.64 1.25 -7.17
N LEU A 29 -17.39 1.34 -6.74
CA LEU A 29 -16.26 1.64 -7.61
C LEU A 29 -15.70 0.36 -8.23
N ILE A 30 -15.60 -0.68 -7.42
CA ILE A 30 -15.17 -2.02 -7.83
C ILE A 30 -15.60 -3.05 -6.79
N GLU A 31 -15.95 -4.24 -7.23
CA GLU A 31 -16.29 -5.37 -6.36
C GLU A 31 -15.47 -6.61 -6.70
N ASN A 32 -15.08 -7.39 -5.69
CA ASN A 32 -14.32 -8.63 -5.88
C ASN A 32 -15.01 -9.66 -6.76
N THR A 33 -16.34 -9.59 -6.83
CA THR A 33 -17.17 -10.51 -7.62
C THR A 33 -17.08 -10.27 -9.12
N GLN A 34 -16.53 -9.13 -9.57
CA GLN A 34 -16.42 -8.79 -10.99
C GLN A 34 -15.41 -9.68 -11.72
N VAL A 35 -14.35 -10.13 -11.02
CA VAL A 35 -13.33 -11.05 -11.58
C VAL A 35 -13.06 -12.16 -10.57
N PRO A 36 -13.17 -13.43 -10.96
CA PRO A 36 -12.84 -14.55 -10.07
C PRO A 36 -11.42 -14.44 -9.51
N GLY A 37 -11.28 -14.70 -8.21
CA GLY A 37 -9.98 -14.62 -7.52
C GLY A 37 -9.44 -13.22 -7.28
N MET A 38 -10.15 -12.17 -7.67
CA MET A 38 -9.77 -10.80 -7.42
C MET A 38 -10.03 -10.41 -5.95
N CYS A 39 -9.11 -9.65 -5.37
CA CYS A 39 -9.30 -9.01 -4.07
C CYS A 39 -8.86 -7.55 -4.15
N VAL A 40 -9.70 -6.64 -3.67
CA VAL A 40 -9.41 -5.20 -3.64
C VAL A 40 -9.03 -4.78 -2.24
N ASN A 41 -7.89 -4.11 -2.12
CA ASN A 41 -7.32 -3.71 -0.84
C ASN A 41 -6.57 -2.38 -0.94
N CYS A 42 -6.09 -1.87 0.20
CA CYS A 42 -5.15 -0.74 0.29
C CYS A 42 -5.54 0.44 -0.60
N HIS A 43 -6.54 1.20 -0.18
CA HIS A 43 -7.03 2.37 -0.93
C HIS A 43 -6.79 3.67 -0.17
N THR A 44 -6.58 4.74 -0.90
CA THR A 44 -6.53 6.11 -0.38
C THR A 44 -6.89 7.12 -1.46
N SER A 45 -7.44 8.26 -1.05
CA SER A 45 -7.72 9.39 -1.94
C SER A 45 -6.73 10.54 -1.70
N CYS A 46 -6.36 11.23 -2.79
CA CYS A 46 -5.53 12.43 -2.70
C CYS A 46 -6.34 13.59 -2.10
N LYS A 47 -5.94 14.10 -0.94
CA LYS A 47 -6.62 15.23 -0.25
C LYS A 47 -8.13 15.03 -0.11
N THR A 48 -8.57 13.82 0.15
CA THR A 48 -10.01 13.47 0.22
C THR A 48 -10.78 13.73 -1.07
N ASN A 49 -10.10 13.97 -2.21
CA ASN A 49 -10.74 14.18 -3.49
C ASN A 49 -11.27 12.84 -4.06
N PRO A 50 -12.57 12.69 -4.30
CA PRO A 50 -13.16 11.46 -4.81
C PRO A 50 -12.76 11.14 -6.27
N ASP A 51 -12.24 12.11 -7.01
CA ASP A 51 -11.77 11.91 -8.39
C ASP A 51 -10.29 11.51 -8.48
N ASN A 52 -9.55 11.59 -7.37
CA ASN A 52 -8.14 11.25 -7.31
C ASN A 52 -7.91 10.22 -6.22
N TYR A 53 -7.85 8.95 -6.61
CA TYR A 53 -7.64 7.86 -5.67
C TYR A 53 -6.79 6.73 -6.25
N VAL A 54 -6.31 5.91 -5.38
CA VAL A 54 -5.55 4.71 -5.69
C VAL A 54 -6.06 3.53 -4.87
N PHE A 55 -6.05 2.34 -5.45
CA PHE A 55 -6.23 1.09 -4.73
C PHE A 55 -5.49 -0.06 -5.40
N HIS A 56 -5.19 -1.08 -4.60
CA HIS A 56 -4.49 -2.27 -5.07
C HIS A 56 -5.46 -3.42 -5.34
N ILE A 57 -5.29 -4.06 -6.49
CA ILE A 57 -6.03 -5.25 -6.92
C ILE A 57 -5.07 -6.44 -6.82
N ARG A 58 -5.44 -7.45 -6.05
CA ARG A 58 -4.75 -8.74 -5.96
C ARG A 58 -5.43 -9.77 -6.87
N GLY A 59 -4.67 -10.75 -7.33
CA GLY A 59 -5.13 -11.82 -8.22
C GLY A 59 -4.34 -11.86 -9.52
N ASP A 60 -4.70 -12.75 -10.42
CA ASP A 60 -3.99 -12.98 -11.69
C ASP A 60 -3.96 -11.75 -12.60
N HIS A 61 -4.99 -10.93 -12.54
CA HIS A 61 -5.09 -9.66 -13.24
C HIS A 61 -4.76 -8.46 -12.34
N GLY A 62 -4.01 -8.69 -11.25
CA GLY A 62 -3.70 -7.70 -10.24
C GLY A 62 -2.86 -6.54 -10.75
N GLY A 63 -2.90 -5.45 -10.01
CA GLY A 63 -2.16 -4.21 -10.24
C GLY A 63 -2.63 -3.13 -9.29
N THR A 64 -2.00 -1.96 -9.36
CA THR A 64 -2.42 -0.80 -8.59
C THR A 64 -3.11 0.19 -9.51
N LEU A 65 -4.41 0.38 -9.29
CA LEU A 65 -5.21 1.29 -10.08
C LEU A 65 -5.09 2.70 -9.54
N PHE A 66 -4.72 3.63 -10.40
CA PHE A 66 -4.78 5.06 -10.17
C PHE A 66 -5.93 5.66 -10.95
N LYS A 67 -6.71 6.50 -10.30
CA LYS A 67 -7.64 7.43 -10.95
C LYS A 67 -7.21 8.85 -10.66
N THR A 68 -7.04 9.65 -11.70
CA THR A 68 -6.71 11.07 -11.64
C THR A 68 -7.63 11.86 -12.56
N GLY A 69 -8.65 12.50 -11.99
CA GLY A 69 -9.73 13.13 -12.74
C GLY A 69 -10.46 12.09 -13.61
N GLN A 70 -10.43 12.26 -14.91
CA GLN A 70 -11.07 11.35 -15.89
C GLN A 70 -10.15 10.21 -16.36
N LYS A 71 -8.87 10.23 -16.00
CA LYS A 71 -7.90 9.21 -16.42
C LYS A 71 -7.85 8.08 -15.43
N THR A 72 -7.71 6.85 -15.95
CA THR A 72 -7.51 5.65 -15.15
C THR A 72 -6.31 4.88 -15.69
N GLU A 73 -5.44 4.45 -14.81
CA GLU A 73 -4.23 3.71 -15.12
C GLU A 73 -4.10 2.50 -14.19
N ILE A 74 -3.56 1.40 -14.70
CA ILE A 74 -3.20 0.23 -13.89
C ILE A 74 -1.69 0.06 -13.95
N LEU A 75 -1.03 0.37 -12.85
CA LEU A 75 0.39 0.14 -12.66
C LEU A 75 0.65 -1.33 -12.31
N LYS A 76 1.40 -2.02 -13.15
CA LYS A 76 1.92 -3.37 -12.92
C LYS A 76 3.39 -3.28 -12.56
N ALA A 77 3.68 -3.08 -11.28
CA ALA A 77 5.05 -2.82 -10.82
C ALA A 77 5.88 -4.09 -10.57
N LYS A 78 5.28 -5.27 -10.57
CA LYS A 78 6.03 -6.53 -10.33
C LYS A 78 7.05 -6.77 -11.43
N ASN A 79 8.30 -6.92 -11.01
CA ASN A 79 9.44 -7.28 -11.87
C ASN A 79 10.48 -8.05 -11.02
N ASP A 80 11.67 -8.27 -11.53
CA ASP A 80 12.73 -9.02 -10.83
C ASP A 80 13.18 -8.33 -9.51
N SER A 81 13.03 -7.01 -9.42
CA SER A 81 13.39 -6.22 -8.22
C SER A 81 12.21 -6.02 -7.27
N ILE A 82 10.98 -5.95 -7.79
CA ILE A 82 9.76 -5.70 -7.02
C ILE A 82 8.90 -6.96 -7.03
N LYS A 83 9.04 -7.79 -6.00
CA LYS A 83 8.35 -9.08 -5.90
C LYS A 83 7.05 -9.00 -5.09
N GLY A 84 6.98 -8.07 -4.14
CA GLY A 84 5.83 -7.89 -3.25
C GLY A 84 4.63 -7.22 -3.91
N SER A 85 3.51 -7.25 -3.20
CA SER A 85 2.33 -6.46 -3.57
C SER A 85 2.50 -5.02 -3.12
N MET A 86 2.14 -4.06 -3.97
CA MET A 86 2.11 -2.65 -3.59
C MET A 86 0.95 -2.42 -2.61
N VAL A 87 1.29 -2.06 -1.38
CA VAL A 87 0.35 -1.87 -0.28
C VAL A 87 0.63 -0.54 0.44
N TYR A 88 -0.26 -0.13 1.33
CA TYR A 88 -0.14 1.09 2.12
C TYR A 88 0.15 2.35 1.28
N PRO A 89 -0.65 2.62 0.23
CA PRO A 89 -0.46 3.82 -0.60
C PRO A 89 -0.71 5.08 0.22
N TYR A 90 0.14 6.09 0.02
CA TYR A 90 -0.04 7.41 0.60
C TYR A 90 0.30 8.51 -0.39
N TRP A 91 -0.63 9.44 -0.61
CA TRP A 91 -0.43 10.54 -1.53
C TRP A 91 0.47 11.63 -0.94
N HIS A 92 1.38 12.12 -1.77
CA HIS A 92 2.07 13.37 -1.49
C HIS A 92 1.07 14.54 -1.52
N PRO A 93 1.23 15.58 -0.66
CA PRO A 93 0.29 16.70 -0.60
C PRO A 93 0.13 17.48 -1.92
N SER A 94 1.11 17.43 -2.83
CA SER A 94 0.96 18.03 -4.17
C SER A 94 0.01 17.26 -5.08
N GLY A 95 -0.23 15.97 -4.82
CA GLY A 95 -0.93 15.06 -5.73
C GLY A 95 -0.08 14.52 -6.87
N LYS A 96 1.18 14.94 -6.97
CA LYS A 96 2.11 14.51 -8.02
C LYS A 96 2.71 13.14 -7.75
N TYR A 97 2.92 12.79 -6.48
CA TYR A 97 3.53 11.53 -6.08
C TYR A 97 2.60 10.71 -5.22
N CYS A 98 2.76 9.39 -5.32
CA CYS A 98 2.17 8.44 -4.39
C CYS A 98 3.26 7.46 -3.94
N THR A 99 3.40 7.27 -2.63
CA THR A 99 4.35 6.31 -2.06
C THR A 99 3.64 5.02 -1.68
N PHE A 100 4.41 3.91 -1.65
CA PHE A 100 3.93 2.58 -1.32
C PHE A 100 4.99 1.82 -0.55
N SER A 101 4.60 0.82 0.20
CA SER A 101 5.47 -0.31 0.48
C SER A 101 5.12 -1.51 -0.39
N THR A 102 6.12 -2.35 -0.67
CA THR A 102 5.92 -3.62 -1.37
C THR A 102 6.17 -4.75 -0.40
N ASN A 103 5.11 -5.41 0.02
CA ASN A 103 5.21 -6.40 1.07
C ASN A 103 5.13 -7.82 0.50
N MET A 104 6.11 -8.65 0.85
CA MET A 104 6.03 -10.10 0.74
C MET A 104 5.47 -10.65 2.04
N THR A 105 4.22 -11.09 2.02
CA THR A 105 3.54 -11.57 3.21
C THR A 105 3.41 -13.09 3.21
N ARG A 106 3.49 -13.68 4.41
CA ARG A 106 3.18 -15.09 4.66
C ARG A 106 2.18 -15.18 5.81
N GLN A 107 1.14 -15.97 5.62
CA GLN A 107 0.17 -16.26 6.66
C GLN A 107 0.61 -17.50 7.44
N GLY A 108 0.65 -17.37 8.76
CA GLY A 108 0.88 -18.47 9.71
C GLY A 108 -0.40 -18.80 10.47
N PHE A 109 -0.57 -20.06 10.81
CA PHE A 109 -1.66 -20.54 11.66
C PHE A 109 -1.08 -21.18 12.92
N HIS A 110 -1.58 -20.74 14.06
CA HIS A 110 -1.18 -21.27 15.37
C HIS A 110 -2.29 -22.13 15.98
N MET A 111 -1.91 -23.15 16.71
CA MET A 111 -2.85 -23.99 17.48
C MET A 111 -3.24 -23.37 18.81
N VAL A 112 -2.62 -22.26 19.20
CA VAL A 112 -2.90 -21.55 20.45
C VAL A 112 -4.20 -20.77 20.31
N LYS A 113 -5.07 -20.82 21.33
CA LYS A 113 -6.41 -20.29 21.30
C LYS A 113 -6.50 -18.81 20.90
N ASP A 114 -5.61 -17.98 21.41
CA ASP A 114 -5.67 -16.53 21.23
C ASP A 114 -4.70 -16.01 20.15
N GLU A 115 -3.90 -16.90 19.54
CA GLU A 115 -2.91 -16.56 18.51
C GLU A 115 -3.11 -17.46 17.27
N ARG A 116 -4.32 -17.55 16.74
CA ARG A 116 -4.63 -18.55 15.70
C ARG A 116 -4.11 -18.21 14.32
N VAL A 117 -4.06 -16.94 13.98
CA VAL A 117 -3.65 -16.48 12.66
C VAL A 117 -2.72 -15.29 12.82
N GLU A 118 -1.59 -15.35 12.15
CA GLU A 118 -0.67 -14.24 12.01
C GLU A 118 -0.28 -14.02 10.56
N VAL A 119 0.01 -12.78 10.22
CA VAL A 119 0.54 -12.41 8.92
C VAL A 119 1.91 -11.80 9.13
N PHE A 120 2.92 -12.42 8.54
CA PHE A 120 4.31 -11.96 8.61
C PHE A 120 4.68 -11.23 7.33
N ASP A 121 5.28 -10.07 7.45
CA ASP A 121 5.97 -9.42 6.36
C ASP A 121 7.40 -9.97 6.28
N LEU A 122 7.65 -10.83 5.30
CA LEU A 122 8.96 -11.45 5.09
C LEU A 122 9.99 -10.44 4.60
N SER A 123 9.55 -9.49 3.81
CA SER A 123 10.32 -8.33 3.35
C SER A 123 9.38 -7.23 2.91
N SER A 124 9.83 -5.99 3.01
CA SER A 124 9.15 -4.84 2.42
C SER A 124 10.15 -3.74 2.08
N ASP A 125 9.88 -3.06 0.97
CA ASP A 125 10.63 -1.92 0.47
C ASP A 125 9.66 -0.76 0.20
N ILE A 126 10.15 0.47 0.18
CA ILE A 126 9.34 1.65 -0.11
C ILE A 126 9.73 2.24 -1.46
N PHE A 127 8.71 2.56 -2.24
CA PHE A 127 8.83 3.17 -3.57
C PHE A 127 7.93 4.40 -3.67
N VAL A 128 8.29 5.30 -4.59
CA VAL A 128 7.47 6.44 -4.98
C VAL A 128 7.08 6.29 -6.44
N TYR A 129 5.84 6.58 -6.76
CA TYR A 129 5.33 6.68 -8.11
C TYR A 129 5.10 8.16 -8.47
N ASP A 130 5.75 8.63 -9.54
CA ASP A 130 5.44 9.94 -10.15
C ASP A 130 4.23 9.76 -11.05
N VAL A 131 3.09 10.27 -10.60
CA VAL A 131 1.79 10.11 -11.27
C VAL A 131 1.71 10.91 -12.57
N GLU A 132 2.45 12.00 -12.68
CA GLU A 132 2.47 12.84 -13.89
C GLU A 132 3.35 12.24 -14.99
N LYS A 133 4.50 11.70 -14.59
CA LYS A 133 5.46 11.09 -15.53
C LYS A 133 5.19 9.61 -15.81
N HIS A 134 4.33 8.97 -15.02
CA HIS A 134 4.09 7.52 -15.06
C HIS A 134 5.36 6.69 -14.80
N GLU A 135 6.19 7.15 -13.85
CA GLU A 135 7.48 6.54 -13.51
C GLU A 135 7.53 6.07 -12.07
N LEU A 136 8.05 4.85 -11.87
CA LEU A 136 8.35 4.33 -10.54
C LEU A 136 9.77 4.72 -10.15
N ILE A 137 9.89 5.47 -9.07
CA ILE A 137 11.17 5.92 -8.50
C ILE A 137 11.61 4.89 -7.46
N VAL A 138 12.73 4.23 -7.74
CA VAL A 138 13.37 3.27 -6.85
C VAL A 138 14.61 3.91 -6.24
N ASP A 139 14.73 3.87 -4.93
CA ASP A 139 15.87 4.40 -4.22
C ASP A 139 16.42 3.37 -3.22
N THR A 140 17.72 3.12 -3.27
CA THR A 140 18.40 2.15 -2.40
C THR A 140 18.41 2.56 -0.92
N LEU A 141 18.10 3.80 -0.60
CA LEU A 141 17.95 4.27 0.79
C LEU A 141 16.74 3.63 1.50
N LEU A 142 15.70 3.26 0.74
CA LEU A 142 14.45 2.68 1.25
C LEU A 142 14.12 1.33 0.62
N SER A 143 15.13 0.65 0.08
CA SER A 143 15.07 -0.70 -0.47
C SER A 143 16.35 -1.43 -0.07
N THR A 144 16.43 -1.81 1.21
CA THR A 144 17.64 -2.38 1.78
C THR A 144 17.48 -3.89 2.02
N LYS A 145 18.57 -4.64 1.97
CA LYS A 145 18.54 -6.09 2.24
C LYS A 145 18.50 -6.43 3.73
N LEU A 146 18.88 -5.50 4.57
CA LEU A 146 19.02 -5.73 6.02
C LEU A 146 17.75 -5.39 6.79
N TYR A 147 16.98 -4.44 6.28
CA TYR A 147 15.76 -3.95 6.93
C TYR A 147 14.55 -4.14 6.02
N SER A 148 13.40 -4.26 6.66
CA SER A 148 12.11 -4.07 6.02
C SER A 148 11.67 -2.64 6.26
N GLU A 149 11.39 -1.90 5.19
CA GLU A 149 10.84 -0.55 5.21
C GLU A 149 9.36 -0.60 4.83
N ASN A 150 8.49 -0.02 5.67
CA ASN A 150 7.04 -0.22 5.54
C ASN A 150 6.23 1.02 5.92
N SER A 151 4.98 1.05 5.48
CA SER A 151 3.96 2.04 5.88
C SER A 151 4.40 3.49 5.72
N PRO A 152 4.80 3.92 4.51
CA PRO A 152 5.27 5.27 4.26
C PRO A 152 4.15 6.31 4.34
N VAL A 153 4.44 7.48 4.95
CA VAL A 153 3.51 8.61 5.10
C VAL A 153 4.25 9.92 4.89
N PHE A 154 3.80 10.74 3.97
CA PHE A 154 4.36 12.09 3.81
C PHE A 154 3.90 13.04 4.90
N SER A 155 4.77 13.95 5.30
CA SER A 155 4.41 15.12 6.10
C SER A 155 3.44 16.03 5.35
N ALA A 156 2.73 16.89 6.09
CA ALA A 156 1.74 17.80 5.51
C ALA A 156 2.34 18.79 4.50
N ASP A 157 3.61 19.17 4.66
CA ASP A 157 4.36 20.01 3.73
C ASP A 157 5.00 19.22 2.57
N GLY A 158 4.94 17.89 2.60
CA GLY A 158 5.48 16.99 1.59
C GLY A 158 7.00 16.90 1.56
N ARG A 159 7.72 17.46 2.53
CA ARG A 159 9.21 17.50 2.52
C ARG A 159 9.85 16.40 3.33
N THR A 160 9.03 15.61 4.04
CA THR A 160 9.50 14.50 4.86
C THR A 160 8.66 13.28 4.61
N LEU A 161 9.29 12.13 4.45
CA LEU A 161 8.65 10.83 4.47
C LEU A 161 8.92 10.17 5.82
N TYR A 162 7.87 9.82 6.54
CA TYR A 162 7.92 8.97 7.71
C TYR A 162 7.63 7.53 7.32
N TYR A 163 8.29 6.59 7.97
CA TYR A 163 8.10 5.17 7.69
C TYR A 163 8.49 4.31 8.90
N ILE A 164 8.06 3.08 8.87
CA ILE A 164 8.42 2.10 9.88
C ILE A 164 9.53 1.22 9.30
N THR A 165 10.54 0.91 10.12
CA THR A 165 11.59 -0.04 9.75
C THR A 165 11.80 -1.06 10.85
N SER A 166 12.18 -2.26 10.44
CA SER A 166 12.55 -3.35 11.33
C SER A 166 13.69 -4.17 10.73
N LEU A 167 14.53 -4.75 11.57
CA LEU A 167 15.53 -5.70 11.12
C LEU A 167 14.83 -6.90 10.48
N GLN A 168 15.29 -7.33 9.32
CA GLN A 168 14.77 -8.52 8.67
C GLN A 168 15.08 -9.78 9.49
N GLN A 169 14.11 -10.63 9.74
CA GLN A 169 14.21 -11.80 10.60
C GLN A 169 13.77 -13.07 9.84
N ASP A 170 14.24 -14.21 10.31
CA ASP A 170 13.78 -15.51 9.82
C ASP A 170 12.44 -15.88 10.46
N TYR A 171 11.37 -15.63 9.75
CA TYR A 171 10.03 -16.00 10.18
C TYR A 171 9.67 -17.46 9.86
N PRO A 172 8.89 -18.11 10.73
CA PRO A 172 8.19 -17.57 11.93
C PRO A 172 8.99 -17.68 13.24
N LEU A 173 10.26 -18.04 13.22
CA LEU A 173 11.02 -18.40 14.45
C LEU A 173 11.16 -17.21 15.41
N TYR A 174 11.38 -16.00 14.90
CA TYR A 174 11.73 -14.83 15.71
C TYR A 174 10.66 -13.72 15.69
N TYR A 175 9.41 -14.03 15.35
CA TYR A 175 8.39 -12.99 15.22
C TYR A 175 8.11 -12.22 16.52
N LYS A 176 8.25 -12.88 17.69
CA LYS A 176 8.06 -12.24 19.00
C LYS A 176 9.18 -11.27 19.39
N ASP A 177 10.35 -11.40 18.77
CA ASP A 177 11.49 -10.52 18.99
C ASP A 177 11.54 -9.33 18.03
N GLN A 178 10.59 -9.27 17.11
CA GLN A 178 10.51 -8.19 16.11
C GLN A 178 10.31 -6.85 16.78
N LYS A 179 11.22 -5.91 16.51
CA LYS A 179 11.15 -4.53 16.99
C LYS A 179 11.05 -3.58 15.80
N TYR A 180 10.23 -2.57 15.96
CA TYR A 180 9.98 -1.56 14.94
C TYR A 180 10.50 -0.20 15.40
N ASN A 181 11.05 0.55 14.46
CA ASN A 181 11.46 1.94 14.63
C ASN A 181 10.64 2.82 13.72
N LEU A 182 10.25 4.00 14.22
CA LEU A 182 9.72 5.07 13.39
C LEU A 182 10.89 5.91 12.89
N CYS A 183 11.03 5.98 11.58
CA CYS A 183 12.10 6.70 10.89
C CYS A 183 11.54 7.81 10.01
N ARG A 184 12.43 8.72 9.60
CA ARG A 184 12.11 9.77 8.64
C ARG A 184 13.27 9.98 7.68
N ILE A 185 12.94 10.44 6.48
CA ILE A 185 13.91 10.86 5.46
C ILE A 185 13.39 12.11 4.76
N ALA A 186 14.29 13.01 4.39
CA ALA A 186 13.92 14.17 3.61
C ALA A 186 13.45 13.75 2.20
N PHE A 187 12.47 14.44 1.67
CA PHE A 187 11.96 14.25 0.32
C PHE A 187 11.95 15.58 -0.43
N ASP A 188 12.51 15.58 -1.63
CA ASP A 188 12.49 16.74 -2.51
C ASP A 188 11.31 16.64 -3.49
N PRO A 189 10.24 17.45 -3.32
CA PRO A 189 9.07 17.41 -4.19
C PRO A 189 9.35 17.88 -5.62
N ALA A 190 10.45 18.57 -5.87
CA ALA A 190 10.82 19.04 -7.21
C ALA A 190 11.35 17.88 -8.07
N THR A 191 12.16 17.01 -7.46
CA THR A 191 12.83 15.90 -8.16
C THR A 191 12.17 14.54 -7.90
N GLY A 192 11.39 14.40 -6.83
CA GLY A 192 10.82 13.13 -6.36
C GLY A 192 11.86 12.23 -5.67
N ARG A 193 13.00 12.77 -5.24
CA ARG A 193 14.10 12.00 -4.65
C ARG A 193 14.16 12.17 -3.14
N TYR A 194 14.73 11.18 -2.50
CA TYR A 194 15.03 11.22 -1.08
C TYR A 194 16.37 11.93 -0.83
N GLY A 195 16.46 12.63 0.31
CA GLY A 195 17.70 13.14 0.86
C GLY A 195 18.42 12.12 1.74
N GLU A 196 19.43 12.58 2.50
CA GLU A 196 20.11 11.72 3.47
C GLU A 196 19.17 11.26 4.58
N LYS A 197 19.34 10.01 5.04
CA LYS A 197 18.65 9.47 6.22
C LYS A 197 19.04 10.30 7.46
N ALA A 198 18.06 10.80 8.17
CA ALA A 198 18.24 11.43 9.47
C ALA A 198 18.10 10.38 10.59
#